data_9566dbee54b3c088c9acfcfee429bf1a
#
_entry.id   9566dbee54b3c088c9acfcfee429bf1a
#
_cell.length_a   1.000
_cell.length_b   1.000
_cell.length_c   1.000
_cell.angle_alpha   90.00
_cell.angle_beta   90.00
_cell.angle_gamma   90.00
#
_symmetry.space_group_name_H-M   'P 1'
#
loop_
_entity.id
_entity.type
_entity.pdbx_description
1 polymer ?
#
loop_
_entity_poly.entity_id
_entity_poly.type
_entity_poly.pdbx_seq_one_letter_code
_entity_poly.pdbx_strand_id
1 'polypeptide(L)'
;MGPSHSQLVGSQFGPRSAAYVASAVHAQGADLDHLVELVSGHATARVLDLGCGGGHVSFHVAPHVGHVTAYDLSHEMLAAVERVSAERGLANVSTQQGRVESLPFPEGAFDLVLSRYSAHHWHGFQSALIEVKRVLKPQGKAILMDVVSPGPALLDTYLQAVEMLRDPSHVRNYTLDEWRSALCEAGLAPGAHEVYRLRLEFNSWIARMNTARLHAQAIRSLQASMSEDVLRHFEIDADGSFTIDTMLLEATA
;
A
#
# COMPACT_ATOMS: atom_id res chain seq x y z
N MET A 1 12.03 5.08 26.67
CA MET A 1 11.99 4.19 25.49
C MET A 1 11.17 4.89 24.42
N GLY A 2 11.61 4.87 23.16
CA GLY A 2 10.83 5.38 22.03
C GLY A 2 9.62 4.47 21.71
N PRO A 3 8.69 4.93 20.84
CA PRO A 3 7.55 4.12 20.42
C PRO A 3 8.01 2.88 19.63
N SER A 4 7.23 1.80 19.68
CA SER A 4 7.41 0.68 18.76
C SER A 4 7.07 1.11 17.33
N HIS A 5 7.53 0.34 16.32
CA HIS A 5 7.20 0.66 14.92
C HIS A 5 5.68 0.72 14.67
N SER A 6 4.92 -0.23 15.21
CA SER A 6 3.45 -0.22 15.09
C SER A 6 2.81 1.01 15.76
N GLN A 7 3.35 1.48 16.89
CA GLN A 7 2.90 2.73 17.51
C GLN A 7 3.25 3.94 16.63
N LEU A 8 4.42 3.92 15.98
CA LEU A 8 4.83 4.96 15.05
C LEU A 8 3.87 5.02 13.84
N VAL A 9 3.59 3.89 13.19
CA VAL A 9 2.60 3.79 12.09
C VAL A 9 1.24 4.34 12.53
N GLY A 10 0.69 3.85 13.65
CA GLY A 10 -0.61 4.32 14.17
C GLY A 10 -0.64 5.83 14.43
N SER A 11 0.43 6.40 15.00
CA SER A 11 0.53 7.84 15.26
C SER A 11 0.68 8.68 13.98
N GLN A 12 1.25 8.13 12.92
CA GLN A 12 1.38 8.79 11.62
C GLN A 12 0.04 8.83 10.88
N PHE A 13 -0.69 7.74 10.85
CA PHE A 13 -1.88 7.60 10.00
C PHE A 13 -3.19 7.93 10.72
N GLY A 14 -3.37 7.59 11.99
CA GLY A 14 -4.61 7.81 12.74
C GLY A 14 -5.16 9.23 12.64
N PRO A 15 -4.38 10.28 13.02
CA PRO A 15 -4.85 11.67 12.95
C PRO A 15 -5.14 12.19 11.54
N ARG A 16 -4.73 11.44 10.49
CA ARG A 16 -4.84 11.85 9.07
C ARG A 16 -5.92 11.08 8.31
N SER A 17 -6.72 10.26 8.99
CA SER A 17 -7.75 9.41 8.37
C SER A 17 -8.67 10.19 7.42
N ALA A 18 -9.14 11.38 7.80
CA ALA A 18 -9.97 12.23 6.95
C ALA A 18 -9.25 12.68 5.66
N ALA A 19 -7.95 13.03 5.76
CA ALA A 19 -7.15 13.42 4.60
C ALA A 19 -6.89 12.26 3.64
N TYR A 20 -6.71 11.05 4.17
CA TYR A 20 -6.57 9.83 3.35
C TYR A 20 -7.86 9.46 2.64
N VAL A 21 -9.01 9.52 3.30
CA VAL A 21 -10.32 9.30 2.67
C VAL A 21 -10.59 10.30 1.54
N ALA A 22 -10.18 11.57 1.70
CA ALA A 22 -10.38 12.62 0.71
C ALA A 22 -9.29 12.66 -0.39
N SER A 23 -8.26 11.81 -0.30
CA SER A 23 -7.08 11.87 -1.18
C SER A 23 -7.40 11.37 -2.59
N ALA A 24 -7.39 12.27 -3.58
CA ALA A 24 -7.62 11.91 -4.99
C ALA A 24 -6.59 10.89 -5.53
N VAL A 25 -5.33 10.96 -5.10
CA VAL A 25 -4.27 10.02 -5.50
C VAL A 25 -4.57 8.58 -5.04
N HIS A 26 -5.26 8.41 -3.91
CA HIS A 26 -5.67 7.10 -3.42
C HIS A 26 -7.05 6.67 -3.93
N ALA A 27 -7.90 7.64 -4.27
CA ALA A 27 -9.27 7.40 -4.70
C ALA A 27 -9.41 7.02 -6.19
N GLN A 28 -8.38 7.23 -6.99
CA GLN A 28 -8.37 7.00 -8.44
C GLN A 28 -7.02 6.45 -8.90
N GLY A 29 -6.98 5.82 -10.07
CA GLY A 29 -5.73 5.36 -10.68
C GLY A 29 -5.97 4.13 -11.55
N ALA A 30 -5.17 3.99 -12.61
CA ALA A 30 -5.23 2.85 -13.52
C ALA A 30 -5.04 1.49 -12.79
N ASP A 31 -4.30 1.48 -11.69
CA ASP A 31 -4.14 0.33 -10.82
C ASP A 31 -5.44 -0.09 -10.13
N LEU A 32 -6.27 0.87 -9.69
CA LEU A 32 -7.59 0.58 -9.12
C LEU A 32 -8.59 0.12 -10.18
N ASP A 33 -8.56 0.72 -11.37
CA ASP A 33 -9.42 0.31 -12.49
C ASP A 33 -9.07 -1.14 -12.89
N HIS A 34 -7.78 -1.47 -13.01
CA HIS A 34 -7.32 -2.82 -13.29
C HIS A 34 -7.69 -3.80 -12.16
N LEU A 35 -7.56 -3.38 -10.89
CA LEU A 35 -8.02 -4.20 -9.75
C LEU A 35 -9.49 -4.56 -9.87
N VAL A 36 -10.36 -3.58 -10.20
CA VAL A 36 -11.80 -3.81 -10.38
C VAL A 36 -12.05 -4.82 -11.51
N GLU A 37 -11.31 -4.73 -12.62
CA GLU A 37 -11.41 -5.72 -13.70
C GLU A 37 -11.05 -7.13 -13.21
N LEU A 38 -9.95 -7.28 -12.45
CA LEU A 38 -9.49 -8.57 -11.91
C LEU A 38 -10.47 -9.20 -10.90
N VAL A 39 -11.18 -8.38 -10.10
CA VAL A 39 -12.16 -8.90 -9.13
C VAL A 39 -13.56 -9.04 -9.73
N SER A 40 -13.83 -8.43 -10.86
CA SER A 40 -15.10 -8.57 -11.58
C SER A 40 -15.32 -10.03 -11.99
N GLY A 41 -16.50 -10.57 -11.69
CA GLY A 41 -16.81 -12.00 -11.88
C GLY A 41 -16.66 -12.84 -10.62
N HIS A 42 -16.17 -12.27 -9.53
CA HIS A 42 -16.05 -12.94 -8.22
C HIS A 42 -17.18 -12.54 -7.24
N ALA A 43 -18.42 -12.46 -7.71
CA ALA A 43 -19.57 -11.92 -6.98
C ALA A 43 -19.86 -12.56 -5.59
N THR A 44 -19.33 -13.74 -5.32
CA THR A 44 -19.49 -14.43 -4.03
C THR A 44 -18.20 -14.46 -3.21
N ALA A 45 -17.12 -13.86 -3.72
CA ALA A 45 -15.82 -13.91 -3.06
C ALA A 45 -15.81 -13.21 -1.70
N ARG A 46 -15.07 -13.80 -0.77
CA ARG A 46 -14.68 -13.18 0.49
C ARG A 46 -13.31 -12.55 0.31
N VAL A 47 -13.23 -11.26 0.48
CA VAL A 47 -12.04 -10.44 0.23
C VAL A 47 -11.49 -9.89 1.53
N LEU A 48 -10.17 -9.94 1.69
CA LEU A 48 -9.43 -9.21 2.73
C LEU A 48 -8.69 -8.04 2.07
N ASP A 49 -9.00 -6.80 2.49
CA ASP A 49 -8.23 -5.60 2.13
C ASP A 49 -7.23 -5.32 3.26
N LEU A 50 -5.98 -5.70 3.04
CA LEU A 50 -4.91 -5.78 4.04
C LEU A 50 -4.10 -4.48 4.10
N GLY A 51 -4.20 -3.75 5.21
CA GLY A 51 -3.70 -2.39 5.35
C GLY A 51 -4.56 -1.41 4.57
N CYS A 52 -5.88 -1.47 4.81
CA CYS A 52 -6.89 -0.78 4.00
C CYS A 52 -6.81 0.75 4.08
N GLY A 53 -6.16 1.32 5.11
CA GLY A 53 -6.09 2.76 5.32
C GLY A 53 -7.47 3.43 5.23
N GLY A 54 -7.62 4.41 4.34
CA GLY A 54 -8.89 5.12 4.10
C GLY A 54 -9.97 4.34 3.37
N GLY A 55 -9.74 3.06 3.02
CA GLY A 55 -10.74 2.14 2.48
C GLY A 55 -10.97 2.22 0.97
N HIS A 56 -10.12 2.90 0.21
CA HIS A 56 -10.33 3.07 -1.23
C HIS A 56 -10.44 1.75 -1.99
N VAL A 57 -9.59 0.76 -1.70
CA VAL A 57 -9.69 -0.58 -2.27
C VAL A 57 -11.03 -1.21 -1.89
N SER A 58 -11.36 -1.24 -0.59
CA SER A 58 -12.63 -1.78 -0.08
C SER A 58 -13.85 -1.20 -0.80
N PHE A 59 -13.88 0.13 -1.00
CA PHE A 59 -15.03 0.80 -1.62
C PHE A 59 -15.15 0.50 -3.13
N HIS A 60 -14.03 0.33 -3.84
CA HIS A 60 -14.05 0.02 -5.27
C HIS A 60 -14.43 -1.45 -5.53
N VAL A 61 -13.99 -2.37 -4.67
CA VAL A 61 -14.25 -3.80 -4.91
C VAL A 61 -15.58 -4.28 -4.31
N ALA A 62 -16.11 -3.63 -3.27
CA ALA A 62 -17.33 -4.06 -2.60
C ALA A 62 -18.54 -4.26 -3.54
N PRO A 63 -18.78 -3.43 -4.58
CA PRO A 63 -19.85 -3.66 -5.54
C PRO A 63 -19.74 -4.94 -6.38
N HIS A 64 -18.54 -5.54 -6.44
CA HIS A 64 -18.21 -6.65 -7.35
C HIS A 64 -18.03 -7.99 -6.64
N VAL A 65 -18.03 -8.02 -5.30
CA VAL A 65 -17.70 -9.20 -4.48
C VAL A 65 -18.75 -9.47 -3.41
N GLY A 66 -18.71 -10.65 -2.81
CA GLY A 66 -19.67 -11.04 -1.78
C GLY A 66 -19.46 -10.32 -0.45
N HIS A 67 -18.24 -10.19 0.00
CA HIS A 67 -17.91 -9.51 1.27
C HIS A 67 -16.48 -9.00 1.27
N VAL A 68 -16.26 -7.82 1.84
CA VAL A 68 -14.93 -7.22 2.07
C VAL A 68 -14.70 -7.08 3.56
N THR A 69 -13.58 -7.59 4.04
CA THR A 69 -13.05 -7.30 5.38
C THR A 69 -11.93 -6.28 5.22
N ALA A 70 -12.18 -5.04 5.59
CA ALA A 70 -11.18 -3.98 5.65
C ALA A 70 -10.35 -4.14 6.94
N TYR A 71 -9.05 -4.36 6.79
CA TYR A 71 -8.16 -4.68 7.90
C TYR A 71 -7.03 -3.66 8.01
N ASP A 72 -6.87 -3.05 9.17
CA ASP A 72 -5.84 -2.04 9.42
C ASP A 72 -5.36 -2.06 10.87
N LEU A 73 -4.18 -1.50 11.11
CA LEU A 73 -3.63 -1.30 12.44
C LEU A 73 -4.32 -0.13 13.17
N SER A 74 -4.78 0.89 12.44
CA SER A 74 -5.37 2.12 12.98
C SER A 74 -6.87 2.00 13.17
N HIS A 75 -7.31 2.14 14.42
CA HIS A 75 -8.72 2.21 14.76
C HIS A 75 -9.42 3.41 14.07
N GLU A 76 -8.73 4.56 13.98
CA GLU A 76 -9.26 5.78 13.37
C GLU A 76 -9.50 5.61 11.86
N MET A 77 -8.62 4.87 11.16
CA MET A 77 -8.82 4.52 9.76
C MET A 77 -10.06 3.62 9.60
N LEU A 78 -10.19 2.59 10.42
CA LEU A 78 -11.32 1.67 10.37
C LEU A 78 -12.65 2.38 10.68
N ALA A 79 -12.69 3.27 11.67
CA ALA A 79 -13.87 4.09 11.94
C ALA A 79 -14.26 4.99 10.76
N ALA A 80 -13.28 5.51 10.03
CA ALA A 80 -13.53 6.27 8.81
C ALA A 80 -14.08 5.38 7.68
N VAL A 81 -13.57 4.16 7.53
CA VAL A 81 -14.08 3.16 6.57
C VAL A 81 -15.53 2.80 6.88
N GLU A 82 -15.87 2.51 8.13
CA GLU A 82 -17.24 2.21 8.56
C GLU A 82 -18.22 3.33 8.21
N ARG A 83 -17.86 4.57 8.57
CA ARG A 83 -18.67 5.74 8.28
C ARG A 83 -18.91 5.91 6.78
N VAL A 84 -17.84 5.85 5.96
CA VAL A 84 -17.96 6.03 4.50
C VAL A 84 -18.71 4.87 3.85
N SER A 85 -18.54 3.64 4.34
CA SER A 85 -19.30 2.46 3.86
C SER A 85 -20.81 2.66 4.10
N ALA A 86 -21.20 3.15 5.30
CA ALA A 86 -22.59 3.45 5.60
C ALA A 86 -23.14 4.58 4.72
N GLU A 87 -22.39 5.67 4.54
CA GLU A 87 -22.76 6.79 3.66
C GLU A 87 -22.99 6.36 2.20
N ARG A 88 -22.20 5.37 1.73
CA ARG A 88 -22.27 4.83 0.36
C ARG A 88 -23.24 3.64 0.22
N GLY A 89 -23.86 3.18 1.31
CA GLY A 89 -24.76 2.01 1.30
C GLY A 89 -24.05 0.69 1.04
N LEU A 90 -22.77 0.56 1.35
CA LEU A 90 -21.96 -0.65 1.17
C LEU A 90 -22.15 -1.59 2.38
N ALA A 91 -23.25 -2.36 2.39
CA ALA A 91 -23.60 -3.24 3.51
C ALA A 91 -22.72 -4.49 3.62
N ASN A 92 -21.90 -4.79 2.62
CA ASN A 92 -21.01 -5.96 2.55
C ASN A 92 -19.55 -5.63 2.93
N VAL A 93 -19.29 -4.47 3.55
CA VAL A 93 -17.97 -4.11 4.09
C VAL A 93 -18.00 -4.22 5.61
N SER A 94 -17.05 -4.94 6.18
CA SER A 94 -16.82 -4.99 7.63
C SER A 94 -15.37 -4.58 7.93
N THR A 95 -15.10 -4.17 9.16
CA THR A 95 -13.76 -3.77 9.61
C THR A 95 -13.21 -4.73 10.66
N GLN A 96 -11.90 -4.90 10.68
CA GLN A 96 -11.19 -5.65 11.71
C GLN A 96 -9.83 -5.02 11.98
N GLN A 97 -9.53 -4.73 13.25
CA GLN A 97 -8.23 -4.18 13.64
C GLN A 97 -7.21 -5.28 13.90
N GLY A 98 -5.96 -5.05 13.50
CA GLY A 98 -4.85 -5.92 13.86
C GLY A 98 -3.58 -5.67 13.06
N ARG A 99 -2.60 -6.55 13.27
CA ARG A 99 -1.27 -6.51 12.65
C ARG A 99 -1.20 -7.50 11.49
N VAL A 100 -0.57 -7.11 10.41
CA VAL A 100 -0.44 -7.93 9.19
C VAL A 100 0.40 -9.20 9.41
N GLU A 101 1.31 -9.18 10.40
CA GLU A 101 2.17 -10.32 10.73
C GLU A 101 1.47 -11.42 11.56
N SER A 102 0.21 -11.18 11.98
CA SER A 102 -0.57 -12.15 12.76
C SER A 102 -2.07 -11.89 12.56
N LEU A 103 -2.63 -12.47 11.51
CA LEU A 103 -4.01 -12.26 11.12
C LEU A 103 -4.97 -13.11 11.97
N PRO A 104 -6.04 -12.53 12.57
CA PRO A 104 -6.97 -13.24 13.45
C PRO A 104 -8.02 -14.06 12.67
N PHE A 105 -7.64 -14.58 11.50
CA PHE A 105 -8.52 -15.34 10.63
C PHE A 105 -8.05 -16.80 10.53
N PRO A 106 -8.95 -17.75 10.35
CA PRO A 106 -8.57 -19.13 10.11
C PRO A 106 -7.88 -19.31 8.75
N GLU A 107 -7.18 -20.43 8.58
CA GLU A 107 -6.65 -20.87 7.30
C GLU A 107 -7.76 -20.97 6.25
N GLY A 108 -7.50 -20.53 5.02
CA GLY A 108 -8.45 -20.60 3.92
C GLY A 108 -9.72 -19.76 4.09
N ALA A 109 -9.65 -18.65 4.82
CA ALA A 109 -10.79 -17.79 5.09
C ALA A 109 -11.25 -16.96 3.87
N PHE A 110 -10.32 -16.63 2.96
CA PHE A 110 -10.54 -15.68 1.89
C PHE A 110 -10.27 -16.25 0.51
N ASP A 111 -11.07 -15.82 -0.45
CA ASP A 111 -10.86 -16.11 -1.88
C ASP A 111 -9.80 -15.16 -2.46
N LEU A 112 -9.80 -13.89 -1.99
CA LEU A 112 -8.89 -12.85 -2.43
C LEU A 112 -8.29 -12.12 -1.22
N VAL A 113 -6.99 -11.81 -1.29
CA VAL A 113 -6.31 -10.86 -0.40
C VAL A 113 -5.76 -9.72 -1.26
N LEU A 114 -6.14 -8.51 -0.94
CA LEU A 114 -5.75 -7.29 -1.64
C LEU A 114 -4.91 -6.44 -0.69
N SER A 115 -3.93 -5.72 -1.21
CA SER A 115 -3.21 -4.70 -0.46
C SER A 115 -2.75 -3.60 -1.40
N ARG A 116 -2.89 -2.33 -0.98
CA ARG A 116 -2.46 -1.18 -1.80
C ARG A 116 -1.78 -0.13 -0.97
N TYR A 117 -0.54 0.21 -1.33
CA TYR A 117 0.31 1.23 -0.68
C TYR A 117 0.42 1.06 0.85
N SER A 118 0.64 -0.20 1.28
CA SER A 118 0.72 -0.56 2.70
C SER A 118 1.98 -1.36 3.04
N ALA A 119 2.45 -2.23 2.13
CA ALA A 119 3.50 -3.18 2.44
C ALA A 119 4.84 -2.52 2.75
N HIS A 120 5.08 -1.33 2.22
CA HIS A 120 6.28 -0.55 2.53
C HIS A 120 6.33 -0.02 3.98
N HIS A 121 5.26 -0.26 4.78
CA HIS A 121 5.22 -0.02 6.23
C HIS A 121 5.29 -1.31 7.07
N TRP A 122 5.25 -2.50 6.45
CA TRP A 122 5.24 -3.75 7.20
C TRP A 122 6.61 -4.04 7.80
N HIS A 123 6.68 -4.09 9.12
CA HIS A 123 7.92 -4.40 9.84
C HIS A 123 8.39 -5.83 9.57
N GLY A 124 7.44 -6.76 9.51
CA GLY A 124 7.69 -8.18 9.21
C GLY A 124 7.16 -8.57 7.83
N PHE A 125 7.75 -8.06 6.75
CA PHE A 125 7.30 -8.28 5.38
C PHE A 125 7.09 -9.76 5.03
N GLN A 126 8.12 -10.61 5.31
CA GLN A 126 8.02 -12.05 5.05
C GLN A 126 6.94 -12.73 5.91
N SER A 127 6.82 -12.36 7.19
CA SER A 127 5.79 -12.90 8.08
C SER A 127 4.38 -12.54 7.60
N ALA A 128 4.20 -11.32 7.08
CA ALA A 128 2.92 -10.88 6.53
C ALA A 128 2.55 -11.70 5.28
N LEU A 129 3.48 -11.98 4.39
CA LEU A 129 3.24 -12.80 3.20
C LEU A 129 2.91 -14.26 3.55
N ILE A 130 3.54 -14.82 4.60
CA ILE A 130 3.19 -16.16 5.13
C ILE A 130 1.74 -16.16 5.66
N GLU A 131 1.32 -15.11 6.36
CA GLU A 131 -0.07 -14.95 6.81
C GLU A 131 -1.04 -14.79 5.64
N VAL A 132 -0.67 -14.02 4.61
CA VAL A 132 -1.45 -13.91 3.35
C VAL A 132 -1.67 -15.29 2.75
N LYS A 133 -0.60 -16.10 2.63
CA LYS A 133 -0.72 -17.49 2.13
C LYS A 133 -1.64 -18.34 3.02
N ARG A 134 -1.49 -18.25 4.33
CA ARG A 134 -2.28 -19.05 5.28
C ARG A 134 -3.77 -18.75 5.19
N VAL A 135 -4.15 -17.47 5.09
CA VAL A 135 -5.58 -17.09 5.08
C VAL A 135 -6.24 -17.22 3.72
N LEU A 136 -5.49 -17.36 2.64
CA LEU A 136 -6.01 -17.65 1.31
C LEU A 136 -6.48 -19.09 1.21
N LYS A 137 -7.63 -19.30 0.56
CA LYS A 137 -8.08 -20.63 0.15
C LYS A 137 -7.10 -21.25 -0.87
N PRO A 138 -7.08 -22.57 -1.01
CA PRO A 138 -6.40 -23.19 -2.15
C PRO A 138 -6.87 -22.57 -3.48
N GLN A 139 -5.93 -22.18 -4.33
CA GLN A 139 -6.18 -21.41 -5.57
C GLN A 139 -6.73 -19.99 -5.37
N GLY A 140 -6.80 -19.50 -4.14
CA GLY A 140 -7.09 -18.10 -3.85
C GLY A 140 -5.97 -17.18 -4.36
N LYS A 141 -6.28 -15.91 -4.60
CA LYS A 141 -5.33 -14.94 -5.17
C LYS A 141 -4.98 -13.82 -4.21
N ALA A 142 -3.71 -13.43 -4.18
CA ALA A 142 -3.26 -12.14 -3.68
C ALA A 142 -3.08 -11.17 -4.84
N ILE A 143 -3.56 -9.93 -4.70
CA ILE A 143 -3.30 -8.82 -5.63
C ILE A 143 -2.68 -7.70 -4.82
N LEU A 144 -1.41 -7.45 -5.08
CA LEU A 144 -0.54 -6.59 -4.28
C LEU A 144 -0.13 -5.38 -5.12
N MET A 145 -0.47 -4.20 -4.64
CA MET A 145 -0.16 -2.94 -5.31
C MET A 145 0.68 -2.08 -4.37
N ASP A 146 1.88 -1.71 -4.79
CA ASP A 146 2.73 -0.84 -3.97
C ASP A 146 3.72 -0.06 -4.83
N VAL A 147 4.42 0.87 -4.21
CA VAL A 147 5.61 1.50 -4.81
C VAL A 147 6.66 0.41 -5.01
N VAL A 148 7.16 0.29 -6.23
CA VAL A 148 8.23 -0.64 -6.56
C VAL A 148 9.56 0.10 -6.69
N SER A 149 10.58 -0.41 -5.98
CA SER A 149 11.90 0.18 -6.07
C SER A 149 12.56 -0.18 -7.40
N PRO A 150 13.27 0.76 -8.04
CA PRO A 150 14.10 0.45 -9.20
C PRO A 150 15.21 -0.55 -8.85
N GLY A 151 15.55 -1.45 -9.80
CA GLY A 151 16.62 -2.44 -9.61
C GLY A 151 18.03 -1.86 -9.39
N PRO A 152 18.46 -0.79 -10.11
CA PRO A 152 19.79 -0.18 -9.90
C PRO A 152 19.93 0.41 -8.49
N ALA A 153 20.97 0.01 -7.76
CA ALA A 153 21.21 0.38 -6.37
C ALA A 153 21.24 1.90 -6.11
N LEU A 154 21.73 2.70 -7.05
CA LEU A 154 21.73 4.16 -6.93
C LEU A 154 20.30 4.72 -6.84
N LEU A 155 19.41 4.22 -7.70
CA LEU A 155 18.02 4.66 -7.77
C LEU A 155 17.23 4.16 -6.55
N ASP A 156 17.44 2.90 -6.14
CA ASP A 156 16.87 2.33 -4.92
C ASP A 156 17.27 3.16 -3.70
N THR A 157 18.56 3.43 -3.51
CA THR A 157 19.07 4.21 -2.37
C THR A 157 18.43 5.61 -2.31
N TYR A 158 18.31 6.28 -3.45
CA TYR A 158 17.66 7.59 -3.52
C TYR A 158 16.18 7.51 -3.09
N LEU A 159 15.42 6.56 -3.64
CA LEU A 159 14.00 6.39 -3.33
C LEU A 159 13.79 6.12 -1.83
N GLN A 160 14.52 5.16 -1.25
CA GLN A 160 14.43 4.85 0.18
C GLN A 160 14.77 6.08 1.05
N ALA A 161 15.78 6.87 0.66
CA ALA A 161 16.19 8.05 1.42
C ALA A 161 15.09 9.13 1.45
N VAL A 162 14.47 9.45 0.32
CA VAL A 162 13.42 10.48 0.27
C VAL A 162 12.14 10.02 0.94
N GLU A 163 11.76 8.73 0.82
CA GLU A 163 10.59 8.18 1.52
C GLU A 163 10.79 8.14 3.04
N MET A 164 11.95 7.72 3.52
CA MET A 164 12.29 7.75 4.96
C MET A 164 12.28 9.17 5.54
N LEU A 165 12.77 10.15 4.79
CA LEU A 165 12.73 11.56 5.21
C LEU A 165 11.30 12.09 5.23
N ARG A 166 10.45 11.67 4.31
CA ARG A 166 9.04 12.05 4.25
C ARG A 166 8.24 11.45 5.39
N ASP A 167 8.44 10.16 5.64
CA ASP A 167 7.66 9.36 6.58
C ASP A 167 8.57 8.45 7.41
N PRO A 168 8.78 8.75 8.70
CA PRO A 168 9.59 7.91 9.59
C PRO A 168 9.03 6.49 9.81
N SER A 169 7.77 6.21 9.44
CA SER A 169 7.18 4.88 9.50
C SER A 169 7.45 4.02 8.26
N HIS A 170 8.11 4.60 7.25
CA HIS A 170 8.55 3.85 6.07
C HIS A 170 9.59 2.78 6.45
N VAL A 171 9.41 1.57 5.94
CA VAL A 171 10.36 0.45 6.13
C VAL A 171 11.18 0.26 4.86
N ARG A 172 10.53 -0.10 3.75
CA ARG A 172 11.21 -0.33 2.47
C ARG A 172 10.23 -0.40 1.30
N ASN A 173 10.55 0.24 0.19
CA ASN A 173 10.00 -0.10 -1.11
C ASN A 173 10.81 -1.26 -1.69
N TYR A 174 10.18 -2.40 -1.92
CA TYR A 174 10.83 -3.59 -2.45
C TYR A 174 10.92 -3.54 -3.97
N THR A 175 11.97 -4.10 -4.55
CA THR A 175 12.05 -4.33 -5.99
C THR A 175 11.08 -5.44 -6.41
N LEU A 176 10.76 -5.53 -7.70
CA LEU A 176 9.91 -6.61 -8.22
C LEU A 176 10.52 -8.01 -7.96
N ASP A 177 11.86 -8.12 -8.04
CA ASP A 177 12.55 -9.38 -7.77
C ASP A 177 12.50 -9.76 -6.28
N GLU A 178 12.65 -8.78 -5.36
CA GLU A 178 12.47 -9.01 -3.93
C GLU A 178 11.02 -9.47 -3.62
N TRP A 179 10.01 -8.82 -4.23
CA TRP A 179 8.62 -9.24 -4.10
C TRP A 179 8.41 -10.68 -4.56
N ARG A 180 8.89 -11.04 -5.75
CA ARG A 180 8.75 -12.38 -6.31
C ARG A 180 9.44 -13.43 -5.44
N SER A 181 10.65 -13.15 -4.97
CA SER A 181 11.39 -14.05 -4.07
C SER A 181 10.62 -14.27 -2.76
N ALA A 182 10.19 -13.19 -2.13
CA ALA A 182 9.45 -13.26 -0.86
C ALA A 182 8.11 -14.01 -0.99
N LEU A 183 7.40 -13.83 -2.10
CA LEU A 183 6.17 -14.56 -2.39
C LEU A 183 6.44 -16.07 -2.53
N CYS A 184 7.47 -16.46 -3.30
CA CYS A 184 7.88 -17.85 -3.44
C CYS A 184 8.26 -18.47 -2.09
N GLU A 185 9.03 -17.76 -1.26
CA GLU A 185 9.42 -18.20 0.09
C GLU A 185 8.21 -18.36 1.03
N ALA A 186 7.16 -17.54 0.84
CA ALA A 186 5.90 -17.67 1.57
C ALA A 186 4.99 -18.80 1.04
N GLY A 187 5.37 -19.46 -0.06
CA GLY A 187 4.58 -20.51 -0.70
C GLY A 187 3.46 -20.01 -1.60
N LEU A 188 3.58 -18.77 -2.08
CA LEU A 188 2.72 -18.18 -3.11
C LEU A 188 3.41 -18.25 -4.46
N ALA A 189 2.66 -18.52 -5.52
CA ALA A 189 3.17 -18.53 -6.90
C ALA A 189 2.98 -17.14 -7.54
N PRO A 190 4.06 -16.35 -7.76
CA PRO A 190 3.95 -15.05 -8.43
C PRO A 190 3.45 -15.21 -9.86
N GLY A 191 2.47 -14.39 -10.25
CA GLY A 191 1.83 -14.38 -11.55
C GLY A 191 2.17 -13.17 -12.39
N ALA A 192 1.15 -12.64 -13.08
CA ALA A 192 1.24 -11.44 -13.90
C ALA A 192 1.55 -10.21 -13.03
N HIS A 193 2.19 -9.23 -13.64
CA HIS A 193 2.39 -7.92 -13.02
C HIS A 193 2.33 -6.82 -14.08
N GLU A 194 1.95 -5.63 -13.62
CA GLU A 194 2.03 -4.39 -14.38
C GLU A 194 2.74 -3.32 -13.56
N VAL A 195 3.46 -2.45 -14.24
CA VAL A 195 4.14 -1.30 -13.64
C VAL A 195 3.53 -0.03 -14.19
N TYR A 196 3.21 0.90 -13.30
CA TYR A 196 2.63 2.20 -13.60
C TYR A 196 3.58 3.30 -13.20
N ARG A 197 3.56 4.41 -13.94
CA ARG A 197 4.26 5.63 -13.57
C ARG A 197 3.32 6.53 -12.80
N LEU A 198 3.66 6.88 -11.55
CA LEU A 198 2.87 7.75 -10.68
C LEU A 198 3.57 9.10 -10.49
N ARG A 199 2.96 10.16 -11.01
CA ARG A 199 3.44 11.52 -10.77
C ARG A 199 3.06 11.98 -9.37
N LEU A 200 4.03 12.52 -8.62
CA LEU A 200 3.86 13.08 -7.29
C LEU A 200 4.17 14.58 -7.34
N GLU A 201 3.19 15.41 -7.03
CA GLU A 201 3.38 16.83 -6.81
C GLU A 201 3.98 17.03 -5.42
N PHE A 202 5.13 17.71 -5.33
CA PHE A 202 5.96 17.77 -4.14
C PHE A 202 5.22 18.31 -2.91
N ASN A 203 4.52 19.44 -3.04
CA ASN A 203 3.88 20.07 -1.90
C ASN A 203 2.74 19.23 -1.33
N SER A 204 1.91 18.64 -2.19
CA SER A 204 0.82 17.75 -1.76
C SER A 204 1.36 16.44 -1.18
N TRP A 205 2.47 15.92 -1.72
CA TRP A 205 3.12 14.70 -1.26
C TRP A 205 3.66 14.83 0.17
N ILE A 206 4.36 15.93 0.48
CA ILE A 206 4.86 16.20 1.84
C ILE A 206 3.74 16.61 2.80
N ALA A 207 2.74 17.35 2.33
CA ALA A 207 1.62 17.81 3.16
C ALA A 207 0.77 16.66 3.67
N ARG A 208 0.54 15.60 2.86
CA ARG A 208 -0.21 14.40 3.29
C ARG A 208 0.36 13.76 4.54
N MET A 209 1.68 13.71 4.67
CA MET A 209 2.37 13.14 5.83
C MET A 209 2.67 14.17 6.91
N ASN A 210 2.33 15.46 6.67
CA ASN A 210 2.76 16.56 7.53
C ASN A 210 4.27 16.49 7.80
N THR A 211 5.04 16.26 6.73
CA THR A 211 6.50 16.11 6.78
C THR A 211 7.14 17.32 7.42
N ALA A 212 8.02 17.09 8.39
CA ALA A 212 8.71 18.18 9.09
C ALA A 212 9.47 19.07 8.10
N ARG A 213 9.43 20.39 8.30
CA ARG A 213 10.08 21.36 7.40
C ARG A 213 11.55 21.03 7.12
N LEU A 214 12.30 20.61 8.13
CA LEU A 214 13.70 20.21 7.98
C LEU A 214 13.85 19.01 7.04
N HIS A 215 12.97 18.00 7.15
CA HIS A 215 12.97 16.84 6.27
C HIS A 215 12.59 17.23 4.83
N ALA A 216 11.58 18.06 4.64
CA ALA A 216 11.23 18.57 3.30
C ALA A 216 12.38 19.32 2.65
N GLN A 217 13.12 20.16 3.42
CA GLN A 217 14.33 20.82 2.96
C GLN A 217 15.47 19.84 2.63
N ALA A 218 15.64 18.77 3.43
CA ALA A 218 16.63 17.73 3.16
C ALA A 218 16.30 16.97 1.87
N ILE A 219 15.03 16.62 1.63
CA ILE A 219 14.61 16.02 0.36
C ILE A 219 14.97 16.94 -0.82
N ARG A 220 14.64 18.24 -0.75
CA ARG A 220 14.97 19.19 -1.81
C ARG A 220 16.48 19.34 -2.02
N SER A 221 17.26 19.30 -0.95
CA SER A 221 18.73 19.34 -1.02
C SER A 221 19.30 18.09 -1.71
N LEU A 222 18.75 16.89 -1.39
CA LEU A 222 19.12 15.66 -2.08
C LEU A 222 18.76 15.76 -3.57
N GLN A 223 17.54 16.12 -3.92
CA GLN A 223 17.10 16.28 -5.31
C GLN A 223 18.03 17.21 -6.12
N ALA A 224 18.45 18.31 -5.54
CA ALA A 224 19.32 19.29 -6.20
C ALA A 224 20.78 18.82 -6.41
N SER A 225 21.20 17.78 -5.68
CA SER A 225 22.59 17.26 -5.71
C SER A 225 22.73 15.90 -6.37
N MET A 226 21.64 15.31 -6.87
CA MET A 226 21.66 14.00 -7.51
C MET A 226 22.28 14.04 -8.92
N SER A 227 22.75 12.86 -9.37
CA SER A 227 23.22 12.65 -10.74
C SER A 227 22.10 12.75 -11.77
N GLU A 228 22.46 12.99 -13.03
CA GLU A 228 21.51 12.99 -14.14
C GLU A 228 20.71 11.69 -14.26
N ASP A 229 21.29 10.55 -13.89
CA ASP A 229 20.59 9.26 -13.92
C ASP A 229 19.41 9.23 -12.97
N VAL A 230 19.56 9.76 -11.75
CA VAL A 230 18.50 9.89 -10.75
C VAL A 230 17.46 10.91 -11.23
N LEU A 231 17.91 12.10 -11.67
CA LEU A 231 17.02 13.18 -12.13
C LEU A 231 16.15 12.71 -13.30
N ARG A 232 16.74 11.98 -14.24
CA ARG A 232 16.05 11.48 -15.43
C ARG A 232 15.07 10.35 -15.09
N HIS A 233 15.49 9.38 -14.27
CA HIS A 233 14.64 8.24 -13.91
C HIS A 233 13.39 8.68 -13.17
N PHE A 234 13.56 9.54 -12.17
CA PHE A 234 12.47 10.05 -11.35
C PHE A 234 11.80 11.29 -11.93
N GLU A 235 12.23 11.78 -13.09
CA GLU A 235 11.65 12.97 -13.75
C GLU A 235 11.50 14.16 -12.76
N ILE A 236 12.58 14.47 -12.05
CA ILE A 236 12.54 15.45 -10.96
C ILE A 236 12.50 16.88 -11.55
N ASP A 237 11.43 17.62 -11.26
CA ASP A 237 11.24 18.98 -11.69
C ASP A 237 11.87 20.01 -10.75
N ALA A 238 11.97 21.25 -11.20
CA ALA A 238 12.52 22.36 -10.43
C ALA A 238 11.77 22.65 -9.12
N ASP A 239 10.45 22.37 -9.07
CA ASP A 239 9.63 22.52 -7.86
C ASP A 239 9.75 21.31 -6.89
N GLY A 240 10.42 20.23 -7.30
CA GLY A 240 10.62 19.00 -6.55
C GLY A 240 9.60 17.92 -6.83
N SER A 241 8.63 18.16 -7.68
CA SER A 241 7.71 17.15 -8.16
C SER A 241 8.47 16.07 -8.93
N PHE A 242 8.07 14.80 -8.76
CA PHE A 242 8.81 13.67 -9.32
C PHE A 242 7.88 12.50 -9.64
N THR A 243 8.38 11.52 -10.37
CA THR A 243 7.64 10.33 -10.78
C THR A 243 8.27 9.09 -10.17
N ILE A 244 7.44 8.22 -9.62
CA ILE A 244 7.86 6.91 -9.09
C ILE A 244 7.19 5.77 -9.85
N ASP A 245 7.74 4.57 -9.73
CA ASP A 245 7.13 3.35 -10.22
C ASP A 245 6.24 2.74 -9.15
N THR A 246 5.06 2.32 -9.55
CA THR A 246 4.17 1.48 -8.74
C THR A 246 3.85 0.21 -9.49
N MET A 247 3.51 -0.85 -8.79
CA MET A 247 3.16 -2.12 -9.42
C MET A 247 1.80 -2.62 -8.97
N LEU A 248 1.18 -3.44 -9.81
CA LEU A 248 0.19 -4.43 -9.45
C LEU A 248 0.80 -5.80 -9.73
N LEU A 249 0.85 -6.67 -8.73
CA LEU A 249 1.41 -8.02 -8.83
C LEU A 249 0.39 -9.03 -8.32
N GLU A 250 0.05 -10.01 -9.15
CA GLU A 250 -0.78 -11.15 -8.77
C GLU A 250 0.09 -12.28 -8.20
N ALA A 251 -0.48 -13.03 -7.25
CA ALA A 251 0.10 -14.29 -6.79
C ALA A 251 -1.03 -15.27 -6.44
N THR A 252 -0.77 -16.57 -6.59
CA THR A 252 -1.75 -17.63 -6.31
C THR A 252 -1.29 -18.49 -5.14
N ALA A 253 -2.25 -18.89 -4.27
CA ALA A 253 -2.02 -19.73 -3.10
C ALA A 253 -1.92 -21.21 -3.44
#